data_3f8deb9ceaeca1b02260c8bc6ba1e681
#
_entry.id   3f8deb9ceaeca1b02260c8bc6ba1e681
#
_cell.length_a   1.000
_cell.length_b   1.000
_cell.length_c   1.000
_cell.angle_alpha   90.00
_cell.angle_beta   90.00
_cell.angle_gamma   90.00
#
_symmetry.space_group_name_H-M   'P 1'
#
loop_
_entity.id
_entity.type
_entity.pdbx_description
1 polymer ?
#
loop_
_entity_poly.entity_id
_entity_poly.type
_entity_poly.pdbx_seq_one_letter_code
_entity_poly.pdbx_strand_id
1 'polypeptide(L)'
;MDVLGIGVLLLGKSGIGKSEAALDLIMRGHRLVADDLVEVRRTSGNLLVGWASELIKHHMEVRGLGIINIKDMFGVAAVRDEKRIELVLELIRWDQSETHDRLGLDEMVYPILEVQVPLLRIPVSPGRNVSSLIEVAARNRLLQVRGHHSAREFQERLDRALADARERRWRDDVE
;
A
#
# COMPACT_ATOMS: atom_id res chain seq x y z
N MET A 1 1.91 -6.92 6.54
CA MET A 1 2.28 -7.79 5.39
C MET A 1 3.67 -7.45 4.85
N ASP A 2 4.42 -8.45 4.35
CA ASP A 2 5.59 -8.24 3.51
C ASP A 2 5.18 -8.54 2.05
N VAL A 3 5.08 -7.50 1.25
CA VAL A 3 4.63 -7.56 -0.15
C VAL A 3 5.79 -7.17 -1.05
N LEU A 4 6.35 -8.12 -1.80
CA LEU A 4 7.52 -7.92 -2.69
C LEU A 4 8.74 -7.31 -1.97
N GLY A 5 8.91 -7.58 -0.67
CA GLY A 5 9.98 -6.98 0.12
C GLY A 5 9.66 -5.61 0.72
N ILE A 6 8.49 -5.03 0.44
CA ILE A 6 7.98 -3.81 1.08
C ILE A 6 7.08 -4.17 2.26
N GLY A 7 7.35 -3.59 3.43
CA GLY A 7 6.46 -3.72 4.60
C GLY A 7 5.26 -2.81 4.47
N VAL A 8 4.10 -3.42 4.33
CA VAL A 8 2.81 -2.75 4.14
C VAL A 8 1.95 -2.90 5.40
N LEU A 9 1.54 -1.78 5.98
CA LEU A 9 0.54 -1.72 7.03
C LEU A 9 -0.84 -1.44 6.42
N LEU A 10 -1.76 -2.40 6.54
CA LEU A 10 -3.13 -2.26 6.05
C LEU A 10 -4.01 -1.67 7.15
N LEU A 11 -4.62 -0.52 6.89
CA LEU A 11 -5.60 0.13 7.75
C LEU A 11 -6.99 0.09 7.11
N GLY A 12 -8.01 0.28 7.92
CA GLY A 12 -9.40 0.37 7.46
C GLY A 12 -10.37 -0.17 8.49
N LYS A 13 -11.64 0.19 8.34
CA LYS A 13 -12.71 -0.23 9.26
C LYS A 13 -12.83 -1.75 9.33
N SER A 14 -13.29 -2.28 10.48
CA SER A 14 -13.61 -3.70 10.60
C SER A 14 -14.59 -4.11 9.50
N GLY A 15 -14.35 -5.26 8.88
CA GLY A 15 -15.18 -5.80 7.81
C GLY A 15 -14.99 -5.19 6.43
N ILE A 16 -13.99 -4.34 6.23
CA ILE A 16 -13.73 -3.77 4.90
C ILE A 16 -12.98 -4.74 3.95
N GLY A 17 -12.51 -5.88 4.44
CA GLY A 17 -11.82 -6.89 3.63
C GLY A 17 -10.30 -6.94 3.82
N LYS A 18 -9.76 -6.43 4.94
CA LYS A 18 -8.30 -6.47 5.20
C LYS A 18 -7.75 -7.90 5.25
N SER A 19 -8.35 -8.77 6.07
CA SER A 19 -7.90 -10.16 6.23
C SER A 19 -8.11 -10.98 4.97
N GLU A 20 -9.20 -10.75 4.24
CA GLU A 20 -9.45 -11.40 2.94
C GLU A 20 -8.39 -10.98 1.90
N ALA A 21 -8.06 -9.69 1.84
CA ALA A 21 -7.00 -9.21 0.95
C ALA A 21 -5.62 -9.75 1.35
N ALA A 22 -5.34 -9.82 2.67
CA ALA A 22 -4.11 -10.39 3.18
C ALA A 22 -3.99 -11.89 2.86
N LEU A 23 -5.07 -12.66 2.99
CA LEU A 23 -5.10 -14.08 2.63
C LEU A 23 -4.85 -14.30 1.13
N ASP A 24 -5.49 -13.51 0.26
CA ASP A 24 -5.25 -13.57 -1.19
C ASP A 24 -3.78 -13.22 -1.53
N LEU A 25 -3.19 -12.24 -0.85
CA LEU A 25 -1.76 -11.92 -0.98
C LEU A 25 -0.85 -13.08 -0.55
N ILE A 26 -1.20 -13.80 0.54
CA ILE A 26 -0.46 -14.98 0.98
C ILE A 26 -0.53 -16.08 -0.10
N MET A 27 -1.69 -16.32 -0.66
CA MET A 27 -1.88 -17.29 -1.77
C MET A 27 -1.08 -16.92 -3.01
N ARG A 28 -0.76 -15.64 -3.21
CA ARG A 28 0.11 -15.12 -4.27
C ARG A 28 1.61 -15.14 -3.93
N GLY A 29 1.97 -15.69 -2.76
CA GLY A 29 3.38 -15.84 -2.32
C GLY A 29 3.94 -14.68 -1.51
N HIS A 30 3.10 -13.77 -1.03
CA HIS A 30 3.51 -12.76 -0.05
C HIS A 30 3.45 -13.31 1.37
N ARG A 31 3.98 -12.56 2.35
CA ARG A 31 4.17 -13.05 3.72
C ARG A 31 3.33 -12.30 4.73
N LEU A 32 2.67 -13.06 5.60
CA LEU A 32 2.03 -12.50 6.80
C LEU A 32 3.10 -12.10 7.82
N VAL A 33 2.95 -10.93 8.42
CA VAL A 33 3.73 -10.50 9.60
C VAL A 33 2.84 -10.50 10.83
N ALA A 34 1.69 -9.85 10.73
CA ALA A 34 0.65 -9.79 11.75
C ALA A 34 -0.70 -9.58 11.07
N ASP A 35 -1.79 -10.00 11.71
CA ASP A 35 -3.17 -9.74 11.28
C ASP A 35 -3.73 -8.50 12.01
N ASP A 36 -4.74 -8.63 12.84
CA ASP A 36 -5.48 -7.53 13.44
C ASP A 36 -4.66 -6.63 14.39
N LEU A 37 -3.74 -7.22 15.15
CA LEU A 37 -2.92 -6.48 16.11
C LEU A 37 -1.47 -6.45 15.66
N VAL A 38 -0.99 -5.26 15.37
CA VAL A 38 0.41 -5.00 14.99
C VAL A 38 1.09 -4.22 16.09
N GLU A 39 2.08 -4.83 16.73
CA GLU A 39 2.99 -4.12 17.61
C GLU A 39 4.05 -3.38 16.77
N VAL A 40 4.39 -2.15 17.17
CA VAL A 40 5.34 -1.32 16.41
C VAL A 40 6.37 -0.72 17.36
N ARG A 41 7.64 -0.78 16.96
CA ARG A 41 8.73 -0.05 17.61
C ARG A 41 9.44 0.88 16.63
N ARG A 42 9.89 2.01 17.13
CA ARG A 42 10.82 2.89 16.44
C ARG A 42 12.26 2.46 16.77
N THR A 43 13.07 2.25 15.75
CA THR A 43 14.49 1.94 15.90
C THR A 43 15.36 3.16 15.53
N SER A 44 16.68 3.07 15.70
CA SER A 44 17.62 4.10 15.27
C SER A 44 17.41 4.46 13.80
N GLY A 45 17.56 5.75 13.45
CA GLY A 45 17.37 6.23 12.08
C GLY A 45 15.91 6.39 11.63
N ASN A 46 14.96 6.54 12.58
CA ASN A 46 13.54 6.72 12.30
C ASN A 46 12.92 5.56 11.50
N LEU A 47 13.40 4.34 11.70
CA LEU A 47 12.81 3.16 11.10
C LEU A 47 11.75 2.58 12.03
N LEU A 48 10.62 2.20 11.47
CA LEU A 48 9.53 1.52 12.16
C LEU A 48 9.57 0.03 11.82
N VAL A 49 9.48 -0.81 12.83
CA VAL A 49 9.40 -2.27 12.67
C VAL A 49 8.12 -2.75 13.32
N GLY A 50 7.34 -3.54 12.57
CA GLY A 50 6.10 -4.13 13.04
C GLY A 50 6.21 -5.65 13.16
N TRP A 51 5.52 -6.23 14.16
CA TRP A 51 5.44 -7.67 14.41
C TRP A 51 4.11 -8.04 15.08
N ALA A 52 3.83 -9.33 15.19
CA ALA A 52 2.75 -9.86 16.02
C ALA A 52 3.27 -10.28 17.38
N SER A 53 2.46 -10.18 18.45
CA SER A 53 2.79 -10.81 19.72
C SER A 53 2.90 -12.31 19.57
N GLU A 54 3.71 -12.97 20.42
CA GLU A 54 3.92 -14.43 20.34
C GLU A 54 2.62 -15.24 20.47
N LEU A 55 1.61 -14.71 21.18
CA LEU A 55 0.32 -15.39 21.37
C LEU A 55 -0.48 -15.55 20.07
N ILE A 56 -0.44 -14.53 19.19
CA ILE A 56 -1.23 -14.50 17.94
C ILE A 56 -0.38 -14.64 16.68
N LYS A 57 0.91 -14.85 16.87
CA LYS A 57 1.86 -14.97 15.77
C LYS A 57 1.44 -16.06 14.79
N HIS A 58 1.51 -15.75 13.52
CA HIS A 58 1.11 -16.60 12.38
C HIS A 58 -0.38 -16.94 12.30
N HIS A 59 -1.22 -16.47 13.23
CA HIS A 59 -2.66 -16.69 13.20
C HIS A 59 -3.37 -15.54 12.45
N MET A 60 -4.47 -15.90 11.82
CA MET A 60 -5.34 -14.97 11.08
C MET A 60 -6.81 -15.38 11.32
N GLU A 61 -7.67 -14.37 11.54
CA GLU A 61 -9.12 -14.60 11.56
C GLU A 61 -9.69 -14.42 10.16
N VAL A 62 -10.33 -15.49 9.66
CA VAL A 62 -11.02 -15.48 8.36
C VAL A 62 -12.50 -15.75 8.57
N ARG A 63 -13.35 -14.81 8.15
CA ARG A 63 -14.81 -14.96 8.28
C ARG A 63 -15.29 -16.23 7.58
N GLY A 64 -16.08 -17.03 8.32
CA GLY A 64 -16.60 -18.30 7.84
C GLY A 64 -15.66 -19.50 8.04
N LEU A 65 -14.37 -19.28 8.30
CA LEU A 65 -13.40 -20.34 8.62
C LEU A 65 -12.95 -20.30 10.09
N GLY A 66 -13.03 -19.13 10.74
CA GLY A 66 -12.51 -18.90 12.09
C GLY A 66 -11.01 -18.55 12.09
N ILE A 67 -10.32 -18.91 13.17
CA ILE A 67 -8.88 -18.65 13.33
C ILE A 67 -8.09 -19.78 12.67
N ILE A 68 -7.21 -19.42 11.75
CA ILE A 68 -6.34 -20.34 11.02
C ILE A 68 -4.86 -20.00 11.29
N ASN A 69 -3.99 -21.00 11.25
CA ASN A 69 -2.54 -20.81 11.33
C ASN A 69 -1.94 -20.81 9.93
N ILE A 70 -1.46 -19.66 9.50
CA ILE A 70 -0.91 -19.44 8.14
C ILE A 70 0.37 -20.27 7.94
N LYS A 71 1.23 -20.37 8.95
CA LYS A 71 2.46 -21.15 8.85
C LYS A 71 2.20 -22.64 8.65
N ASP A 72 1.19 -23.17 9.34
CA ASP A 72 0.84 -24.60 9.24
C ASP A 72 0.17 -24.91 7.89
N MET A 73 -0.64 -23.97 7.35
CA MET A 73 -1.36 -24.16 6.09
C MET A 73 -0.50 -23.91 4.84
N PHE A 74 0.34 -22.88 4.87
CA PHE A 74 1.07 -22.40 3.69
C PHE A 74 2.61 -22.54 3.82
N GLY A 75 3.10 -23.03 4.96
CA GLY A 75 4.52 -23.21 5.23
C GLY A 75 5.23 -21.95 5.74
N VAL A 76 6.48 -22.16 6.16
CA VAL A 76 7.33 -21.10 6.75
C VAL A 76 7.61 -19.94 5.79
N ALA A 77 7.54 -20.20 4.49
CA ALA A 77 7.74 -19.17 3.47
C ALA A 77 6.61 -18.13 3.41
N ALA A 78 5.42 -18.45 3.94
CA ALA A 78 4.24 -17.60 3.94
C ALA A 78 4.18 -16.62 5.13
N VAL A 79 5.12 -16.72 6.07
CA VAL A 79 5.16 -15.89 7.28
C VAL A 79 6.49 -15.19 7.44
N ARG A 80 6.48 -14.11 8.22
CA ARG A 80 7.67 -13.36 8.62
C ARG A 80 7.48 -12.84 10.04
N ASP A 81 8.50 -12.94 10.87
CA ASP A 81 8.39 -12.58 12.30
C ASP A 81 8.25 -11.06 12.50
N GLU A 82 9.04 -10.28 11.80
CA GLU A 82 8.98 -8.83 11.85
C GLU A 82 9.32 -8.21 10.48
N LYS A 83 8.84 -6.99 10.23
CA LYS A 83 9.12 -6.27 8.99
C LYS A 83 9.14 -4.77 9.24
N ARG A 84 10.08 -4.07 8.58
CA ARG A 84 10.06 -2.61 8.50
C ARG A 84 8.76 -2.16 7.83
N ILE A 85 8.08 -1.16 8.40
CA ILE A 85 6.91 -0.52 7.82
C ILE A 85 7.39 0.58 6.86
N GLU A 86 7.05 0.46 5.59
CA GLU A 86 7.54 1.33 4.51
C GLU A 86 6.40 2.00 3.75
N LEU A 87 5.17 1.49 3.92
CA LEU A 87 3.97 1.99 3.27
C LEU A 87 2.75 1.71 4.15
N VAL A 88 1.88 2.68 4.29
CA VAL A 88 0.54 2.52 4.88
C VAL A 88 -0.48 2.54 3.75
N LEU A 89 -1.37 1.55 3.71
CA LEU A 89 -2.50 1.49 2.79
C LEU A 89 -3.79 1.52 3.61
N GLU A 90 -4.57 2.57 3.45
CA GLU A 90 -5.88 2.70 4.07
C GLU A 90 -6.97 2.25 3.10
N LEU A 91 -7.65 1.15 3.45
CA LEU A 91 -8.83 0.70 2.71
C LEU A 91 -10.03 1.54 3.13
N ILE A 92 -10.62 2.26 2.19
CA ILE A 92 -11.80 3.09 2.39
C ILE A 92 -12.96 2.59 1.54
N ARG A 93 -14.21 2.83 1.99
CA ARG A 93 -15.37 2.51 1.15
C ARG A 93 -15.40 3.46 -0.05
N TRP A 94 -15.72 2.90 -1.22
CA TRP A 94 -15.95 3.71 -2.40
C TRP A 94 -17.15 4.63 -2.16
N ASP A 95 -16.91 5.95 -2.21
CA ASP A 95 -17.94 6.95 -2.27
C ASP A 95 -17.82 7.66 -3.63
N GLN A 96 -18.91 7.64 -4.41
CA GLN A 96 -18.94 8.27 -5.73
C GLN A 96 -18.89 9.82 -5.66
N SER A 97 -19.14 10.39 -4.47
CA SER A 97 -19.06 11.84 -4.24
C SER A 97 -17.63 12.34 -3.98
N GLU A 98 -16.70 11.47 -3.64
CA GLU A 98 -15.31 11.86 -3.41
C GLU A 98 -14.52 11.94 -4.73
N THR A 99 -13.92 13.10 -4.97
CA THR A 99 -12.92 13.27 -6.04
C THR A 99 -11.61 12.65 -5.59
N HIS A 100 -11.31 11.47 -6.12
CA HIS A 100 -10.03 10.82 -5.90
C HIS A 100 -8.96 11.48 -6.78
N ASP A 101 -7.80 11.80 -6.21
CA ASP A 101 -6.66 12.25 -7.00
C ASP A 101 -6.28 11.16 -8.04
N ARG A 102 -6.53 11.47 -9.32
CA ARG A 102 -6.26 10.55 -10.42
C ARG A 102 -4.79 10.48 -10.80
N LEU A 103 -4.01 11.49 -10.44
CA LEU A 103 -2.60 11.59 -10.81
C LEU A 103 -1.68 11.00 -9.73
N GLY A 104 -2.16 10.86 -8.49
CA GLY A 104 -1.35 10.33 -7.37
C GLY A 104 -0.17 11.23 -7.03
N LEU A 105 -0.33 12.56 -7.22
CA LEU A 105 0.70 13.55 -6.94
C LEU A 105 0.71 13.97 -5.48
N ASP A 106 -0.43 13.86 -4.79
CA ASP A 106 -0.56 14.19 -3.37
C ASP A 106 0.13 13.14 -2.50
N GLU A 107 1.26 13.51 -1.94
CA GLU A 107 1.99 12.67 -1.01
C GLU A 107 1.37 12.76 0.39
N MET A 108 0.38 11.90 0.67
CA MET A 108 -0.15 11.75 2.01
C MET A 108 0.81 10.96 2.89
N VAL A 109 0.80 11.27 4.18
CA VAL A 109 1.59 10.56 5.19
C VAL A 109 0.74 10.17 6.38
N TYR A 110 1.12 9.08 7.04
CA TYR A 110 0.51 8.59 8.27
C TYR A 110 1.55 8.60 9.40
N PRO A 111 1.32 9.33 10.49
CA PRO A 111 2.28 9.42 11.59
C PRO A 111 2.19 8.16 12.48
N ILE A 112 3.32 7.50 12.69
CA ILE A 112 3.48 6.38 13.63
C ILE A 112 4.71 6.68 14.49
N LEU A 113 4.57 6.76 15.81
CA LEU A 113 5.68 7.06 16.74
C LEU A 113 6.57 8.23 16.25
N GLU A 114 5.91 9.31 15.80
CA GLU A 114 6.54 10.54 15.26
C GLU A 114 7.29 10.36 13.92
N VAL A 115 7.19 9.19 13.30
CA VAL A 115 7.75 8.93 11.96
C VAL A 115 6.63 9.05 10.93
N GLN A 116 6.87 9.86 9.89
CA GLN A 116 5.92 10.01 8.77
C GLN A 116 6.11 8.88 7.77
N VAL A 117 5.10 8.04 7.62
CA VAL A 117 5.10 6.92 6.66
C VAL A 117 4.20 7.29 5.48
N PRO A 118 4.63 7.08 4.23
CA PRO A 118 3.78 7.30 3.07
C PRO A 118 2.46 6.55 3.19
N LEU A 119 1.36 7.25 2.89
CA LEU A 119 -0.01 6.75 2.96
C LEU A 119 -0.65 6.79 1.57
N LEU A 120 -1.29 5.68 1.18
CA LEU A 120 -2.20 5.64 0.04
C LEU A 120 -3.58 5.17 0.51
N ARG A 121 -4.63 5.80 -0.02
CA ARG A 121 -6.02 5.39 0.18
C ARG A 121 -6.50 4.55 -0.98
N ILE A 122 -6.99 3.36 -0.71
CA ILE A 122 -7.52 2.45 -1.71
C ILE A 122 -9.03 2.34 -1.53
N PRO A 123 -9.82 2.89 -2.46
CA PRO A 123 -11.28 2.71 -2.42
C PRO A 123 -11.65 1.27 -2.74
N VAL A 124 -12.43 0.68 -1.84
CA VAL A 124 -12.94 -0.70 -1.96
C VAL A 124 -14.39 -0.67 -2.46
N SER A 125 -14.66 -1.41 -3.52
CA SER A 125 -16.00 -1.63 -4.06
C SER A 125 -16.19 -3.09 -4.45
N PRO A 126 -17.45 -3.58 -4.51
CA PRO A 126 -17.71 -4.94 -5.01
C PRO A 126 -17.08 -5.17 -6.39
N GLY A 127 -16.44 -6.33 -6.57
CA GLY A 127 -15.79 -6.71 -7.83
C GLY A 127 -14.39 -6.13 -8.06
N ARG A 128 -13.90 -5.24 -7.19
CA ARG A 128 -12.55 -4.68 -7.31
C ARG A 128 -11.52 -5.59 -6.62
N ASN A 129 -10.48 -5.96 -7.34
CA ASN A 129 -9.41 -6.79 -6.77
C ASN A 129 -8.45 -5.93 -5.94
N VAL A 130 -8.70 -5.92 -4.62
CA VAL A 130 -7.92 -5.12 -3.66
C VAL A 130 -6.48 -5.62 -3.55
N SER A 131 -6.26 -6.92 -3.57
CA SER A 131 -4.92 -7.52 -3.46
C SER A 131 -4.02 -7.12 -4.62
N SER A 132 -4.54 -7.09 -5.84
CA SER A 132 -3.79 -6.58 -7.01
C SER A 132 -3.42 -5.11 -6.85
N LEU A 133 -4.30 -4.28 -6.28
CA LEU A 133 -3.97 -2.87 -6.03
C LEU A 133 -2.89 -2.71 -4.95
N ILE A 134 -2.92 -3.55 -3.91
CA ILE A 134 -1.89 -3.59 -2.87
C ILE A 134 -0.53 -3.98 -3.49
N GLU A 135 -0.49 -5.00 -4.35
CA GLU A 135 0.74 -5.39 -5.06
C GLU A 135 1.30 -4.27 -5.93
N VAL A 136 0.43 -3.60 -6.70
CA VAL A 136 0.85 -2.46 -7.54
C VAL A 136 1.36 -1.30 -6.68
N ALA A 137 0.69 -0.98 -5.57
CA ALA A 137 1.15 0.05 -4.63
C ALA A 137 2.53 -0.28 -4.04
N ALA A 138 2.76 -1.54 -3.64
CA ALA A 138 4.05 -1.99 -3.13
C ALA A 138 5.15 -1.92 -4.21
N ARG A 139 4.86 -2.29 -5.47
CA ARG A 139 5.78 -2.15 -6.61
C ARG A 139 6.13 -0.69 -6.88
N ASN A 140 5.12 0.18 -6.88
CA ASN A 140 5.34 1.60 -7.07
C ASN A 140 6.21 2.18 -5.95
N ARG A 141 5.95 1.78 -4.69
CA ARG A 141 6.80 2.17 -3.55
C ARG A 141 8.23 1.71 -3.71
N LEU A 142 8.46 0.49 -4.18
CA LEU A 142 9.80 -0.04 -4.46
C LEU A 142 10.53 0.80 -5.52
N LEU A 143 9.84 1.25 -6.57
CA LEU A 143 10.39 2.14 -7.59
C LEU A 143 10.73 3.53 -7.02
N GLN A 144 9.83 4.10 -6.21
CA GLN A 144 10.06 5.39 -5.55
C GLN A 144 11.29 5.37 -4.64
N VAL A 145 11.49 4.30 -3.86
CA VAL A 145 12.70 4.12 -3.03
C VAL A 145 13.98 4.08 -3.88
N ARG A 146 13.86 3.63 -5.14
CA ARG A 146 14.97 3.62 -6.12
C ARG A 146 15.10 4.92 -6.92
N GLY A 147 14.29 5.94 -6.62
CA GLY A 147 14.35 7.25 -7.27
C GLY A 147 13.44 7.40 -8.51
N HIS A 148 12.59 6.43 -8.82
CA HIS A 148 11.65 6.50 -9.95
C HIS A 148 10.27 6.97 -9.47
N HIS A 149 9.82 8.12 -9.95
CA HIS A 149 8.54 8.73 -9.58
C HIS A 149 7.64 8.91 -10.81
N SER A 150 6.99 7.84 -11.24
CA SER A 150 6.21 7.79 -12.50
C SER A 150 5.19 8.91 -12.65
N ALA A 151 4.48 9.28 -11.58
CA ALA A 151 3.50 10.36 -11.62
C ALA A 151 4.15 11.73 -11.88
N ARG A 152 5.28 12.02 -11.21
CA ARG A 152 6.04 13.27 -11.42
C ARG A 152 6.65 13.32 -12.81
N GLU A 153 7.26 12.22 -13.26
CA GLU A 153 7.84 12.12 -14.61
C GLU A 153 6.77 12.32 -15.69
N PHE A 154 5.57 11.77 -15.49
CA PHE A 154 4.44 11.98 -16.39
C PHE A 154 3.98 13.44 -16.39
N GLN A 155 3.83 14.06 -15.22
CA GLN A 155 3.43 15.48 -15.10
C GLN A 155 4.43 16.40 -15.81
N GLU A 156 5.74 16.20 -15.58
CA GLU A 156 6.76 17.00 -16.24
C GLU A 156 6.76 16.86 -17.77
N ARG A 157 6.46 15.66 -18.29
CA ARG A 157 6.30 15.43 -19.72
C ARG A 157 5.06 16.13 -20.27
N LEU A 158 3.96 16.07 -19.54
CA LEU A 158 2.70 16.73 -19.90
C LEU A 158 2.88 18.23 -19.93
N ASP A 159 3.50 18.82 -18.91
CA ASP A 159 3.73 20.26 -18.83
C ASP A 159 4.62 20.76 -19.98
N ARG A 160 5.67 20.03 -20.32
CA ARG A 160 6.51 20.31 -21.49
C ARG A 160 5.72 20.27 -22.79
N ALA A 161 4.95 19.22 -23.00
CA ALA A 161 4.13 19.08 -24.21
C ALA A 161 3.09 20.18 -24.35
N LEU A 162 2.48 20.62 -23.24
CA LEU A 162 1.53 21.73 -23.22
C LEU A 162 2.21 23.07 -23.49
N ALA A 163 3.41 23.30 -22.97
CA ALA A 163 4.19 24.51 -23.25
C ALA A 163 4.54 24.60 -24.75
N ASP A 164 5.07 23.53 -25.33
CA ASP A 164 5.42 23.43 -26.75
C ASP A 164 4.19 23.64 -27.67
N ALA A 165 3.02 23.14 -27.26
CA ALA A 165 1.78 23.31 -28.00
C ALA A 165 1.28 24.77 -27.97
N ARG A 166 1.43 25.46 -26.81
CA ARG A 166 1.11 26.88 -26.66
C ARG A 166 2.01 27.77 -27.51
N GLU A 167 3.31 27.50 -27.55
CA GLU A 167 4.27 28.24 -28.36
C GLU A 167 4.01 28.07 -29.86
N ARG A 168 3.67 26.87 -30.32
CA ARG A 168 3.29 26.62 -31.72
C ARG A 168 2.06 27.39 -32.11
N ARG A 169 0.99 27.33 -31.30
CA ARG A 169 -0.27 28.04 -31.56
C ARG A 169 -0.06 29.55 -31.60
N TRP A 170 0.76 30.10 -30.71
CA TRP A 170 1.07 31.53 -30.73
C TRP A 170 1.81 31.98 -32.01
N ARG A 171 2.72 31.13 -32.54
CA ARG A 171 3.43 31.42 -33.81
C ARG A 171 2.44 31.44 -35.01
N ASP A 172 1.54 30.43 -35.04
CA ASP A 172 0.54 30.31 -36.13
C ASP A 172 -0.50 31.47 -36.10
N ASP A 173 -0.77 32.05 -34.93
CA ASP A 173 -1.70 33.19 -34.77
C ASP A 173 -1.07 34.58 -35.09
N VAL A 174 0.27 34.64 -35.26
CA VAL A 174 1.03 35.92 -35.49
C VAL A 174 1.55 36.04 -36.96
N GLU A 175 1.48 34.95 -37.75
CA GLU A 175 1.70 35.01 -39.20
C GLU A 175 0.37 35.25 -39.96
#